data_25f46e7888418b0170f01979a9a024d6
#
_entry.id   25f46e7888418b0170f01979a9a024d6
#
_cell.length_a   1.000
_cell.length_b   1.000
_cell.length_c   1.000
_cell.angle_alpha   90.00
_cell.angle_beta   90.00
_cell.angle_gamma   90.00
#
_symmetry.space_group_name_H-M   'P 1'
#
loop_
_entity.id
_entity.type
_entity.pdbx_description
1 polymer ?
#
loop_
_entity_poly.entity_id
_entity_poly.type
_entity_poly.pdbx_seq_one_letter_code
_entity_poly.pdbx_strand_id
1 'polypeptide(L)'
;MHILGDVLNSFGVILASAFIYFDESFWYLDPICTLFFGCIVFYTTRITFWQCCEMLMEATPDEYDTEEIEKALEKISGVEMVTDLHCWSLSSGKFALNVHLRLLEGAQSAQQDVLQMADKLLRKKFNLNHLTIQIEAANSEYKYGNDLHL
;
A
#
# COMPACT_ATOMS: atom_id res chain seq x y z
N MET A 1 -17.35 2.73 8.42
CA MET A 1 -16.97 2.97 9.82
C MET A 1 -17.30 4.40 10.28
N HIS A 2 -17.18 5.44 9.45
CA HIS A 2 -17.50 6.84 9.83
C HIS A 2 -18.96 7.04 10.29
N ILE A 3 -19.93 6.47 9.59
CA ILE A 3 -21.37 6.65 9.90
C ILE A 3 -21.70 6.22 11.32
N LEU A 4 -21.10 5.16 11.82
CA LEU A 4 -21.34 4.68 13.18
C LEU A 4 -20.80 5.63 14.25
N GLY A 5 -19.64 6.25 13.98
CA GLY A 5 -19.04 7.28 14.83
C GLY A 5 -19.91 8.53 14.93
N ASP A 6 -20.45 8.96 13.79
CA ASP A 6 -21.33 10.14 13.72
C ASP A 6 -22.66 9.93 14.45
N VAL A 7 -23.23 8.74 14.32
CA VAL A 7 -24.45 8.35 15.06
C VAL A 7 -24.20 8.31 16.57
N LEU A 8 -23.08 7.72 17.00
CA LEU A 8 -22.68 7.66 18.42
C LEU A 8 -22.45 9.05 19.00
N ASN A 9 -21.77 9.92 18.25
CA ASN A 9 -21.52 11.31 18.63
C ASN A 9 -22.86 12.06 18.79
N SER A 10 -23.74 11.99 17.80
CA SER A 10 -25.05 12.65 17.84
C SER A 10 -25.90 12.16 19.02
N PHE A 11 -25.88 10.86 19.28
CA PHE A 11 -26.60 10.27 20.41
C PHE A 11 -26.02 10.72 21.76
N GLY A 12 -24.69 10.82 21.88
CA GLY A 12 -24.03 11.33 23.08
C GLY A 12 -24.38 12.77 23.38
N VAL A 13 -24.41 13.63 22.36
CA VAL A 13 -24.81 15.05 22.50
C VAL A 13 -26.27 15.20 22.91
N ILE A 14 -27.17 14.39 22.34
CA ILE A 14 -28.59 14.40 22.71
C ILE A 14 -28.76 14.00 24.17
N LEU A 15 -28.08 12.95 24.63
CA LEU A 15 -28.13 12.53 26.03
C LEU A 15 -27.58 13.60 26.99
N ALA A 16 -26.41 14.18 26.66
CA ALA A 16 -25.82 15.26 27.46
C ALA A 16 -26.78 16.46 27.58
N SER A 17 -27.36 16.87 26.45
CA SER A 17 -28.35 17.97 26.42
C SER A 17 -29.59 17.67 27.28
N ALA A 18 -30.08 16.43 27.26
CA ALA A 18 -31.20 16.01 28.08
C ALA A 18 -30.86 16.08 29.59
N PHE A 19 -29.69 15.64 30.00
CA PHE A 19 -29.25 15.74 31.40
C PHE A 19 -29.11 17.19 31.86
N ILE A 20 -28.53 18.06 31.05
CA ILE A 20 -28.39 19.49 31.36
C ILE A 20 -29.76 20.17 31.49
N TYR A 21 -30.75 19.74 30.68
CA TYR A 21 -32.11 20.28 30.77
C TYR A 21 -32.80 19.94 32.10
N PHE A 22 -32.52 18.79 32.68
CA PHE A 22 -33.16 18.38 33.95
C PHE A 22 -32.44 18.96 35.18
N ASP A 23 -31.12 19.20 35.10
CA ASP A 23 -30.33 19.80 36.19
C ASP A 23 -29.15 20.61 35.62
N GLU A 24 -29.21 21.91 35.81
CA GLU A 24 -28.18 22.86 35.37
C GLU A 24 -26.79 22.61 35.99
N SER A 25 -26.71 21.82 37.08
CA SER A 25 -25.45 21.45 37.72
C SER A 25 -24.56 20.61 36.81
N PHE A 26 -25.13 19.97 35.78
CA PHE A 26 -24.41 19.09 34.82
C PHE A 26 -23.82 19.83 33.60
N TRP A 27 -23.69 21.16 33.64
CA TRP A 27 -23.16 21.98 32.54
C TRP A 27 -21.80 21.51 32.04
N TYR A 28 -20.99 20.86 32.88
CA TYR A 28 -19.66 20.34 32.52
C TYR A 28 -19.70 19.05 31.66
N LEU A 29 -20.85 18.39 31.52
CA LEU A 29 -20.96 17.18 30.69
C LEU A 29 -20.74 17.49 29.21
N ASP A 30 -21.19 18.63 28.73
CA ASP A 30 -21.04 19.01 27.32
C ASP A 30 -19.56 19.15 26.91
N PRO A 31 -18.71 19.92 27.61
CA PRO A 31 -17.27 19.95 27.28
C PRO A 31 -16.56 18.60 27.48
N ILE A 32 -16.99 17.79 28.46
CA ILE A 32 -16.40 16.46 28.65
C ILE A 32 -16.75 15.53 27.49
N CYS A 33 -18.02 15.51 27.07
CA CYS A 33 -18.44 14.71 25.90
C CYS A 33 -17.72 15.18 24.63
N THR A 34 -17.62 16.47 24.40
CA THR A 34 -16.90 17.04 23.24
C THR A 34 -15.43 16.63 23.24
N LEU A 35 -14.74 16.69 24.37
CA LEU A 35 -13.37 16.24 24.50
C LEU A 35 -13.22 14.75 24.22
N PHE A 36 -14.10 13.93 24.80
CA PHE A 36 -14.09 12.49 24.64
C PHE A 36 -14.30 12.06 23.18
N PHE A 37 -15.31 12.62 22.52
CA PHE A 37 -15.56 12.34 21.10
C PHE A 37 -14.46 12.90 20.22
N GLY A 38 -13.91 14.07 20.54
CA GLY A 38 -12.75 14.64 19.86
C GLY A 38 -11.53 13.71 19.90
N CYS A 39 -11.25 13.09 21.04
CA CYS A 39 -10.18 12.10 21.16
C CYS A 39 -10.43 10.85 20.31
N ILE A 40 -11.67 10.36 20.27
CA ILE A 40 -12.04 9.20 19.43
C ILE A 40 -11.83 9.53 17.94
N VAL A 41 -12.34 10.68 17.49
CA VAL A 41 -12.18 11.14 16.09
C VAL A 41 -10.71 11.31 15.76
N PHE A 42 -9.93 11.93 16.64
CA PHE A 42 -8.49 12.09 16.43
C PHE A 42 -7.78 10.75 16.29
N TYR A 43 -8.11 9.78 17.14
CA TYR A 43 -7.51 8.45 17.10
C TYR A 43 -7.84 7.72 15.79
N THR A 44 -9.10 7.75 15.35
CA THR A 44 -9.53 7.10 14.10
C THR A 44 -8.96 7.79 12.86
N THR A 45 -8.91 9.12 12.86
CA THR A 45 -8.37 9.91 11.75
C THR A 45 -6.87 9.69 11.58
N ARG A 46 -6.12 9.47 12.67
CA ARG A 46 -4.68 9.20 12.61
C ARG A 46 -4.35 8.01 11.71
N ILE A 47 -5.14 6.92 11.79
CA ILE A 47 -4.92 5.72 10.98
C ILE A 47 -5.08 6.04 9.49
N THR A 48 -6.17 6.71 9.13
CA THR A 48 -6.43 7.12 7.74
C THR A 48 -5.37 8.08 7.22
N PHE A 49 -4.93 9.03 8.07
CA PHE A 49 -3.87 9.98 7.73
C PHE A 49 -2.56 9.26 7.42
N TRP A 50 -2.19 8.25 8.24
CA TRP A 50 -0.97 7.48 8.02
C TRP A 50 -1.02 6.70 6.70
N GLN A 51 -2.13 6.04 6.41
CA GLN A 51 -2.34 5.36 5.12
C GLN A 51 -2.24 6.30 3.91
N CYS A 52 -2.73 7.52 4.05
CA CYS A 52 -2.55 8.54 3.00
C CYS A 52 -1.09 8.95 2.84
N CYS A 53 -0.35 9.08 3.94
CA CYS A 53 1.08 9.40 3.88
C CYS A 53 1.88 8.28 3.21
N GLU A 54 1.64 7.02 3.57
CA GLU A 54 2.29 5.86 2.94
C GLU A 54 2.02 5.82 1.42
N MET A 55 0.78 6.07 1.02
CA MET A 55 0.43 6.14 -0.40
C MET A 55 1.14 7.28 -1.14
N LEU A 56 1.23 8.47 -0.52
CA LEU A 56 1.91 9.63 -1.11
C LEU A 56 3.44 9.47 -1.15
N MET A 57 4.00 8.69 -0.25
CA MET A 57 5.43 8.37 -0.19
C MET A 57 5.81 7.16 -1.04
N GLU A 58 4.85 6.61 -1.80
CA GLU A 58 5.06 5.41 -2.63
C GLU A 58 5.61 4.22 -1.83
N ALA A 59 5.21 4.11 -0.55
CA ALA A 59 5.64 3.03 0.30
C ALA A 59 5.13 1.68 -0.24
N THR A 60 5.95 0.65 -0.06
CA THR A 60 5.58 -0.72 -0.40
C THR A 60 4.42 -1.18 0.48
N PRO A 61 3.30 -1.64 -0.10
CA PRO A 61 2.16 -2.10 0.68
C PRO A 61 2.48 -3.36 1.48
N ASP A 62 2.04 -3.43 2.73
CA ASP A 62 2.21 -4.61 3.60
C ASP A 62 1.60 -5.91 3.03
N GLU A 63 0.68 -5.77 2.05
CA GLU A 63 0.02 -6.89 1.39
C GLU A 63 0.95 -7.66 0.43
N TYR A 64 2.08 -7.06 0.02
CA TYR A 64 3.00 -7.64 -0.96
C TYR A 64 4.39 -7.87 -0.36
N ASP A 65 4.78 -9.14 -0.31
CA ASP A 65 6.15 -9.53 -0.02
C ASP A 65 6.99 -9.44 -1.30
N THR A 66 7.82 -8.40 -1.36
CA THR A 66 8.71 -8.17 -2.51
C THR A 66 9.69 -9.30 -2.72
N GLU A 67 10.15 -9.96 -1.64
CA GLU A 67 11.04 -11.14 -1.75
C GLU A 67 10.33 -12.35 -2.39
N GLU A 68 9.03 -12.53 -2.10
CA GLU A 68 8.27 -13.61 -2.74
C GLU A 68 8.10 -13.35 -4.23
N ILE A 69 7.85 -12.09 -4.61
CA ILE A 69 7.72 -11.68 -6.02
C ILE A 69 9.05 -11.90 -6.74
N GLU A 70 10.17 -11.44 -6.19
CA GLU A 70 11.51 -11.60 -6.72
C GLU A 70 11.85 -13.08 -6.96
N LYS A 71 11.73 -13.90 -5.92
CA LYS A 71 11.96 -15.37 -5.99
C LYS A 71 11.05 -16.06 -7.00
N ALA A 72 9.85 -15.55 -7.23
CA ALA A 72 8.93 -16.11 -8.23
C ALA A 72 9.33 -15.73 -9.65
N LEU A 73 9.85 -14.52 -9.88
CA LEU A 73 10.35 -14.06 -11.17
C LEU A 73 11.65 -14.75 -11.56
N GLU A 74 12.58 -14.97 -10.63
CA GLU A 74 13.84 -15.67 -10.86
C GLU A 74 13.64 -17.14 -11.29
N LYS A 75 12.50 -17.76 -10.96
CA LYS A 75 12.17 -19.12 -11.40
C LYS A 75 11.74 -19.21 -12.86
N ILE A 76 11.55 -18.09 -13.55
CA ILE A 76 11.20 -18.06 -14.96
C ILE A 76 12.43 -18.46 -15.78
N SER A 77 12.25 -19.47 -16.66
CA SER A 77 13.34 -19.92 -17.54
C SER A 77 13.84 -18.77 -18.43
N GLY A 78 15.14 -18.51 -18.40
CA GLY A 78 15.75 -17.41 -19.15
C GLY A 78 16.02 -16.15 -18.33
N VAL A 79 15.51 -16.02 -17.12
CA VAL A 79 15.86 -14.96 -16.17
C VAL A 79 17.11 -15.37 -15.41
N GLU A 80 18.09 -14.48 -15.35
CA GLU A 80 19.30 -14.63 -14.53
C GLU A 80 19.08 -14.13 -13.11
N MET A 81 18.55 -12.89 -13.02
CA MET A 81 18.25 -12.22 -11.75
C MET A 81 17.29 -11.07 -11.94
N VAL A 82 16.65 -10.66 -10.86
CA VAL A 82 15.91 -9.39 -10.74
C VAL A 82 16.90 -8.32 -10.30
N THR A 83 17.01 -7.21 -11.06
CA THR A 83 17.99 -6.14 -10.78
C THR A 83 17.39 -4.94 -10.08
N ASP A 84 16.09 -4.73 -10.23
CA ASP A 84 15.37 -3.63 -9.62
C ASP A 84 13.89 -4.03 -9.49
N LEU A 85 13.31 -3.89 -8.29
CA LEU A 85 11.92 -4.20 -8.04
C LEU A 85 11.31 -3.21 -7.07
N HIS A 86 10.32 -2.45 -7.55
CA HIS A 86 9.56 -1.51 -6.76
C HIS A 86 8.06 -1.80 -6.88
N CYS A 87 7.37 -1.79 -5.74
CA CYS A 87 5.92 -1.95 -5.68
C CYS A 87 5.34 -0.88 -4.78
N TRP A 88 4.29 -0.17 -5.25
CA TRP A 88 3.64 0.90 -4.49
C TRP A 88 2.13 0.94 -4.74
N SER A 89 1.43 1.64 -3.85
CA SER A 89 -0.01 1.87 -3.96
C SER A 89 -0.32 3.08 -4.84
N LEU A 90 -1.16 2.91 -5.88
CA LEU A 90 -1.72 4.02 -6.66
C LEU A 90 -2.99 4.58 -6.05
N SER A 91 -3.81 3.71 -5.49
CA SER A 91 -5.04 4.03 -4.76
C SER A 91 -5.46 2.80 -3.94
N SER A 92 -6.47 2.93 -3.09
CA SER A 92 -6.99 1.79 -2.33
C SER A 92 -7.30 0.61 -3.24
N GLY A 93 -6.59 -0.51 -3.03
CA GLY A 93 -6.74 -1.74 -3.80
C GLY A 93 -6.17 -1.72 -5.22
N LYS A 94 -5.39 -0.69 -5.60
CA LYS A 94 -4.69 -0.64 -6.90
C LYS A 94 -3.21 -0.44 -6.67
N PHE A 95 -2.42 -1.37 -7.17
CA PHE A 95 -0.98 -1.41 -6.98
C PHE A 95 -0.27 -1.36 -8.32
N ALA A 96 0.88 -0.69 -8.33
CA ALA A 96 1.80 -0.67 -9.45
C ALA A 96 3.08 -1.42 -9.07
N LEU A 97 3.69 -2.05 -10.05
CA LEU A 97 4.98 -2.70 -9.91
C LEU A 97 5.86 -2.34 -11.09
N ASN A 98 7.09 -1.93 -10.78
CA ASN A 98 8.17 -1.77 -11.73
C ASN A 98 9.24 -2.83 -11.44
N VAL A 99 9.71 -3.52 -12.48
CA VAL A 99 10.72 -4.57 -12.32
C VAL A 99 11.65 -4.63 -13.51
N HIS A 100 12.94 -4.79 -13.24
CA HIS A 100 13.97 -5.04 -14.23
C HIS A 100 14.41 -6.51 -14.14
N LEU A 101 14.38 -7.20 -15.27
CA LEU A 101 14.76 -8.61 -15.38
C LEU A 101 15.99 -8.72 -16.26
N ARG A 102 17.08 -9.23 -15.73
CA ARG A 102 18.27 -9.56 -16.50
C ARG A 102 18.13 -10.96 -17.07
N LEU A 103 18.41 -11.10 -18.36
CA LEU A 103 18.38 -12.40 -19.04
C LEU A 103 19.72 -13.13 -18.93
N LEU A 104 19.67 -14.45 -18.95
CA LEU A 104 20.83 -15.31 -19.15
C LEU A 104 21.46 -15.05 -20.52
N GLU A 105 22.78 -15.26 -20.61
CA GLU A 105 23.49 -15.22 -21.89
C GLU A 105 22.86 -16.18 -22.91
N GLY A 106 22.55 -15.66 -24.11
CA GLY A 106 21.90 -16.43 -25.18
C GLY A 106 20.38 -16.50 -25.11
N ALA A 107 19.75 -16.02 -24.03
CA ALA A 107 18.28 -15.99 -23.90
C ALA A 107 17.59 -14.80 -24.59
N GLN A 108 18.34 -13.93 -25.29
CA GLN A 108 17.79 -12.74 -25.96
C GLN A 108 16.71 -13.07 -27.00
N SER A 109 16.81 -14.22 -27.65
CA SER A 109 15.77 -14.68 -28.59
C SER A 109 14.45 -15.05 -27.90
N ALA A 110 14.48 -15.35 -26.61
CA ALA A 110 13.33 -15.71 -25.79
C ALA A 110 12.75 -14.50 -24.98
N GLN A 111 13.25 -13.29 -25.21
CA GLN A 111 12.82 -12.08 -24.49
C GLN A 111 11.30 -11.92 -24.44
N GLN A 112 10.63 -12.14 -25.57
CA GLN A 112 9.18 -12.02 -25.66
C GLN A 112 8.45 -13.07 -24.80
N ASP A 113 8.97 -14.29 -24.75
CA ASP A 113 8.39 -15.38 -23.94
C ASP A 113 8.57 -15.10 -22.45
N VAL A 114 9.77 -14.64 -22.04
CA VAL A 114 10.05 -14.25 -20.65
C VAL A 114 9.11 -13.12 -20.23
N LEU A 115 8.94 -12.09 -21.07
CA LEU A 115 8.04 -10.97 -20.78
C LEU A 115 6.59 -11.45 -20.57
N GLN A 116 6.10 -12.35 -21.45
CA GLN A 116 4.75 -12.90 -21.32
C GLN A 116 4.58 -13.77 -20.08
N MET A 117 5.59 -14.57 -19.73
CA MET A 117 5.56 -15.39 -18.53
C MET A 117 5.55 -14.52 -17.25
N ALA A 118 6.39 -13.48 -17.20
CA ALA A 118 6.45 -12.54 -16.10
C ALA A 118 5.13 -11.77 -15.94
N ASP A 119 4.57 -11.20 -17.02
CA ASP A 119 3.28 -10.52 -17.00
C ASP A 119 2.16 -11.44 -16.49
N LYS A 120 2.12 -12.67 -16.99
CA LYS A 120 1.12 -13.66 -16.61
C LYS A 120 1.23 -14.09 -15.14
N LEU A 121 2.45 -14.25 -14.66
CA LEU A 121 2.75 -14.59 -13.25
C LEU A 121 2.27 -13.46 -12.32
N LEU A 122 2.69 -12.23 -12.59
CA LEU A 122 2.39 -11.06 -11.78
C LEU A 122 0.88 -10.76 -11.72
N ARG A 123 0.19 -10.87 -12.85
CA ARG A 123 -1.29 -10.68 -12.90
C ARG A 123 -2.05 -11.81 -12.22
N LYS A 124 -1.67 -13.07 -12.44
CA LYS A 124 -2.47 -14.20 -11.97
C LYS A 124 -2.18 -14.59 -10.52
N LYS A 125 -0.91 -14.58 -10.12
CA LYS A 125 -0.51 -14.99 -8.77
C LYS A 125 -0.61 -13.83 -7.79
N PHE A 126 -0.15 -12.64 -8.19
CA PHE A 126 -0.05 -11.48 -7.31
C PHE A 126 -1.15 -10.44 -7.54
N ASN A 127 -2.07 -10.66 -8.49
CA ASN A 127 -3.18 -9.73 -8.79
C ASN A 127 -2.74 -8.29 -9.09
N LEU A 128 -1.54 -8.11 -9.66
CA LEU A 128 -0.99 -6.82 -10.02
C LEU A 128 -1.44 -6.44 -11.44
N ASN A 129 -2.04 -5.26 -11.62
CA ASN A 129 -2.61 -4.84 -12.90
C ASN A 129 -1.82 -3.74 -13.62
N HIS A 130 -1.07 -2.92 -12.87
CA HIS A 130 -0.21 -1.87 -13.42
C HIS A 130 1.24 -2.35 -13.35
N LEU A 131 1.75 -2.87 -14.47
CA LEU A 131 3.07 -3.49 -14.54
C LEU A 131 3.95 -2.75 -15.54
N THR A 132 5.17 -2.46 -15.14
CA THR A 132 6.26 -2.06 -16.02
C THR A 132 7.38 -3.09 -15.86
N ILE A 133 7.66 -3.83 -16.94
CA ILE A 133 8.68 -4.86 -16.94
C ILE A 133 9.73 -4.46 -17.97
N GLN A 134 10.93 -4.18 -17.49
CA GLN A 134 12.09 -3.92 -18.35
C GLN A 134 12.93 -5.18 -18.46
N ILE A 135 13.35 -5.51 -19.68
CA ILE A 135 14.25 -6.63 -19.93
C ILE A 135 15.65 -6.08 -20.20
N GLU A 136 16.64 -6.57 -19.47
CA GLU A 136 18.04 -6.22 -19.62
C GLU A 136 18.83 -7.38 -20.24
N ALA A 137 19.76 -7.06 -21.13
CA ALA A 137 20.68 -8.04 -21.70
C ALA A 137 21.72 -8.47 -20.65
N ALA A 138 22.21 -9.71 -20.74
CA ALA A 138 23.21 -10.28 -19.84
C ALA A 138 24.47 -9.42 -19.66
N ASN A 139 24.88 -8.66 -20.68
CA ASN A 139 26.07 -7.81 -20.68
C ASN A 139 25.76 -6.31 -20.50
N SER A 140 24.58 -5.95 -19.98
CA SER A 140 24.31 -4.54 -19.67
C SER A 140 25.23 -4.10 -18.53
N GLU A 141 26.15 -3.15 -18.78
CA GLU A 141 27.02 -2.54 -17.77
C GLU A 141 26.24 -1.70 -16.72
N TYR A 142 24.92 -1.73 -16.74
CA TYR A 142 24.10 -1.11 -15.73
C TYR A 142 24.24 -1.89 -14.42
N LYS A 143 25.31 -1.58 -13.69
CA LYS A 143 25.35 -1.79 -12.25
C LYS A 143 24.39 -0.76 -11.62
N TYR A 144 23.14 -1.15 -11.40
CA TYR A 144 22.38 -0.50 -10.34
C TYR A 144 23.19 -0.70 -9.07
N GLY A 145 23.73 0.39 -8.54
CA GLY A 145 24.57 0.32 -7.36
C GLY A 145 23.76 -0.29 -6.23
N ASN A 146 24.37 -1.23 -5.51
CA ASN A 146 23.88 -1.77 -4.25
C ASN A 146 23.73 -0.70 -3.14
N ASP A 147 23.78 0.58 -3.50
CA ASP A 147 23.91 1.71 -2.58
C ASP A 147 22.61 2.48 -2.33
N LEU A 148 21.46 1.99 -2.82
CA LEU A 148 20.17 2.67 -2.66
C LEU A 148 19.11 1.86 -1.91
N HIS A 149 19.51 0.87 -1.12
CA HIS A 149 18.64 0.32 -0.09
C HIS A 149 18.78 1.16 1.18
N LEU A 150 18.11 2.33 1.20
CA LEU A 150 17.80 3.09 2.40
C LEU A 150 16.37 2.81 2.83
#